data_49b983f97d6f7d82408782401abc7ac8
#
_entry.id   49b983f97d6f7d82408782401abc7ac8
#
_cell.length_a   1.000
_cell.length_b   1.000
_cell.length_c   1.000
_cell.angle_alpha   90.00
_cell.angle_beta   90.00
_cell.angle_gamma   90.00
#
_symmetry.space_group_name_H-M   'P 1'
#
loop_
_entity.id
_entity.type
_entity.pdbx_description
1 polymer ?
#
loop_
_entity_poly.entity_id
_entity_poly.type
_entity_poly.pdbx_seq_one_letter_code
_entity_poly.pdbx_strand_id
1 'polypeptide(L)'
;MNEMEALMMTKVDVVRAEMVKAMKAGDKERKNALSMLLSALKNATIDKRSDLTEEEADVIVRKEIKQTQETLDTTPSDRADIIEECRLRIAVYEEFVPKMMEADAIEAVIKEALTELGIEAPTAKDKGKIMKVLMPKVKGKADGKLVNQLLSGMFV
;
A
#
# COMPACT_ATOMS: atom_id res chain seq x y z
N MET A 1 -5.61 25.72 7.55
CA MET A 1 -5.48 25.12 6.19
C MET A 1 -6.87 24.96 5.59
N ASN A 2 -7.08 25.48 4.40
CA ASN A 2 -8.37 25.34 3.73
C ASN A 2 -8.41 24.06 2.88
N GLU A 3 -9.59 23.72 2.34
CA GLU A 3 -9.78 22.50 1.55
C GLU A 3 -8.90 22.46 0.30
N MET A 4 -8.67 23.62 -0.30
CA MET A 4 -7.86 23.76 -1.50
C MET A 4 -6.37 23.44 -1.21
N GLU A 5 -5.84 23.91 -0.08
CA GLU A 5 -4.47 23.60 0.35
C GLU A 5 -4.32 22.11 0.68
N ALA A 6 -5.32 21.52 1.34
CA ALA A 6 -5.33 20.09 1.64
C ALA A 6 -5.31 19.24 0.37
N LEU A 7 -6.07 19.63 -0.67
CA LEU A 7 -6.11 18.94 -1.95
C LEU A 7 -4.80 19.06 -2.75
N MET A 8 -4.02 20.12 -2.51
CA MET A 8 -2.74 20.35 -3.18
C MET A 8 -1.55 19.69 -2.47
N MET A 9 -1.74 19.18 -1.26
CA MET A 9 -0.67 18.52 -0.52
C MET A 9 -0.32 17.15 -1.13
N THR A 10 0.97 16.95 -1.37
CA THR A 10 1.48 15.64 -1.80
C THR A 10 1.65 14.73 -0.58
N LYS A 11 1.82 13.43 -0.82
CA LYS A 11 2.14 12.47 0.23
C LYS A 11 3.39 12.89 1.01
N VAL A 12 4.39 13.40 0.31
CA VAL A 12 5.63 13.93 0.92
C VAL A 12 5.30 15.03 1.92
N ASP A 13 4.44 15.96 1.55
CA ASP A 13 4.03 17.09 2.41
C ASP A 13 3.28 16.59 3.65
N VAL A 14 2.39 15.64 3.47
CA VAL A 14 1.60 15.05 4.58
C VAL A 14 2.52 14.34 5.57
N VAL A 15 3.44 13.52 5.09
CA VAL A 15 4.39 12.79 5.95
C VAL A 15 5.30 13.77 6.69
N ARG A 16 5.76 14.81 6.00
CA ARG A 16 6.59 15.86 6.65
C ARG A 16 5.83 16.58 7.75
N ALA A 17 4.58 16.93 7.51
CA ALA A 17 3.74 17.60 8.52
C ALA A 17 3.53 16.72 9.75
N GLU A 18 3.28 15.43 9.56
CA GLU A 18 3.13 14.48 10.67
C GLU A 18 4.44 14.29 11.44
N MET A 19 5.57 14.28 10.74
CA MET A 19 6.89 14.21 11.37
C MET A 19 7.14 15.41 12.29
N VAL A 20 6.80 16.61 11.83
CA VAL A 20 6.93 17.84 12.63
C VAL A 20 6.03 17.77 13.87
N LYS A 21 4.80 17.27 13.72
CA LYS A 21 3.89 17.07 14.85
C LYS A 21 4.48 16.12 15.89
N ALA A 22 5.07 15.01 15.43
CA ALA A 22 5.72 14.05 16.32
C ALA A 22 6.91 14.67 17.05
N MET A 23 7.70 15.48 16.37
CA MET A 23 8.81 16.22 16.98
C MET A 23 8.32 17.15 18.09
N LYS A 24 7.28 17.91 17.83
CA LYS A 24 6.69 18.85 18.79
C LYS A 24 6.07 18.14 19.99
N ALA A 25 5.53 16.94 19.76
CA ALA A 25 4.94 16.10 20.82
C ALA A 25 5.99 15.34 21.63
N GLY A 26 7.25 15.35 21.21
CA GLY A 26 8.32 14.58 21.86
C GLY A 26 8.25 13.10 21.59
N ASP A 27 7.48 12.66 20.58
CA ASP A 27 7.35 11.27 20.19
C ASP A 27 8.49 10.88 19.24
N LYS A 28 9.60 10.47 19.81
CA LYS A 28 10.81 10.13 19.08
C LYS A 28 10.65 8.91 18.16
N GLU A 29 9.93 7.91 18.63
CA GLU A 29 9.73 6.67 17.87
C GLU A 29 8.90 6.94 16.60
N ARG A 30 7.80 7.65 16.74
CA ARG A 30 6.97 8.06 15.61
C ARG A 30 7.73 8.98 14.65
N LYS A 31 8.45 9.96 15.19
CA LYS A 31 9.30 10.87 14.41
C LYS A 31 10.33 10.09 13.58
N ASN A 32 10.99 9.10 14.19
CA ASN A 32 12.00 8.29 13.48
C ASN A 32 11.38 7.46 12.37
N ALA A 33 10.23 6.84 12.61
CA ALA A 33 9.51 6.08 11.58
C ALA A 33 9.12 6.98 10.40
N LEU A 34 8.56 8.15 10.68
CA LEU A 34 8.17 9.13 9.66
C LEU A 34 9.37 9.69 8.90
N SER A 35 10.50 9.90 9.57
CA SER A 35 11.75 10.34 8.95
C SER A 35 12.25 9.32 7.92
N MET A 36 12.19 8.04 8.24
CA MET A 36 12.58 6.97 7.32
C MET A 36 11.67 6.91 6.11
N LEU A 37 10.37 7.03 6.33
CA LEU A 37 9.38 7.06 5.23
C LEU A 37 9.59 8.28 4.34
N LEU A 38 9.80 9.43 4.93
CA LEU A 38 10.06 10.67 4.20
C LEU A 38 11.31 10.55 3.32
N SER A 39 12.37 9.93 3.84
CA SER A 39 13.61 9.69 3.08
C SER A 39 13.36 8.80 1.87
N ALA A 40 12.58 7.74 2.03
CA ALA A 40 12.21 6.84 0.92
C ALA A 40 11.42 7.58 -0.16
N LEU A 41 10.46 8.40 0.24
CA LEU A 41 9.64 9.21 -0.68
C LEU A 41 10.49 10.26 -1.40
N LYS A 42 11.39 10.94 -0.70
CA LYS A 42 12.30 11.92 -1.29
C LYS A 42 13.25 11.28 -2.30
N ASN A 43 13.82 10.14 -1.96
CA ASN A 43 14.70 9.40 -2.86
C ASN A 43 13.98 9.01 -4.15
N ALA A 44 12.74 8.53 -4.04
CA ALA A 44 11.91 8.20 -5.20
C ALA A 44 11.60 9.44 -6.05
N THR A 45 11.36 10.58 -5.43
CA THR A 45 11.15 11.87 -6.12
C THR A 45 12.41 12.28 -6.90
N ILE A 46 13.58 12.14 -6.29
CA ILE A 46 14.87 12.44 -6.92
C ILE A 46 15.12 11.52 -8.13
N ASP A 47 14.88 10.22 -7.96
CA ASP A 47 15.07 9.24 -9.02
C ASP A 47 14.13 9.50 -10.20
N LYS A 48 12.89 9.89 -9.93
CA LYS A 48 11.91 10.25 -10.97
C LYS A 48 12.22 11.60 -11.62
N ARG A 49 12.92 12.49 -10.91
CA ARG A 49 13.21 13.89 -11.30
C ARG A 49 11.97 14.77 -11.43
N SER A 50 10.91 14.41 -10.73
CA SER A 50 9.67 15.17 -10.67
C SER A 50 8.86 14.70 -9.46
N ASP A 51 7.80 15.42 -9.13
CA ASP A 51 6.92 15.04 -8.03
C ASP A 51 6.27 13.68 -8.29
N LEU A 52 6.09 12.91 -7.22
CA LEU A 52 5.38 11.64 -7.28
C LEU A 52 3.87 11.89 -7.37
N THR A 53 3.19 11.10 -8.20
CA THR A 53 1.73 11.04 -8.14
C THR A 53 1.32 10.35 -6.84
N GLU A 54 0.06 10.50 -6.44
CA GLU A 54 -0.46 9.83 -5.25
C GLU A 54 -0.29 8.31 -5.35
N GLU A 55 -0.56 7.74 -6.51
CA GLU A 55 -0.40 6.29 -6.75
C GLU A 55 1.06 5.86 -6.66
N GLU A 56 1.97 6.62 -7.22
CA GLU A 56 3.41 6.33 -7.13
C GLU A 56 3.92 6.40 -5.70
N ALA A 57 3.46 7.40 -4.94
CA ALA A 57 3.80 7.54 -3.53
C ALA A 57 3.26 6.37 -2.72
N ASP A 58 2.04 5.93 -2.97
CA ASP A 58 1.44 4.78 -2.30
C ASP A 58 2.24 3.49 -2.54
N VAL A 59 2.75 3.29 -3.76
CA VAL A 59 3.64 2.16 -4.08
C VAL A 59 4.90 2.18 -3.21
N ILE A 60 5.51 3.35 -3.04
CA ILE A 60 6.71 3.51 -2.20
C ILE A 60 6.39 3.19 -0.74
N VAL A 61 5.27 3.70 -0.21
CA VAL A 61 4.86 3.42 1.17
C VAL A 61 4.62 1.92 1.37
N ARG A 62 3.92 1.26 0.46
CA ARG A 62 3.67 -0.18 0.53
C ARG A 62 4.94 -1.00 0.44
N LYS A 63 5.90 -0.56 -0.35
CA LYS A 63 7.22 -1.20 -0.44
C LYS A 63 7.95 -1.12 0.92
N GLU A 64 7.90 0.02 1.58
CA GLU A 64 8.49 0.18 2.90
C GLU A 64 7.80 -0.71 3.95
N ILE A 65 6.47 -0.83 3.90
CA ILE A 65 5.70 -1.74 4.74
C ILE A 65 6.16 -3.18 4.52
N LYS A 66 6.26 -3.59 3.27
CA LYS A 66 6.68 -4.95 2.90
C LYS A 66 8.08 -5.26 3.40
N GLN A 67 9.03 -4.37 3.18
CA GLN A 67 10.41 -4.54 3.64
C GLN A 67 10.49 -4.63 5.17
N THR A 68 9.72 -3.81 5.86
CA THR A 68 9.65 -3.83 7.32
C THR A 68 9.02 -5.13 7.82
N GLN A 69 7.99 -5.62 7.14
CA GLN A 69 7.36 -6.91 7.46
C GLN A 69 8.36 -8.07 7.26
N GLU A 70 9.14 -8.05 6.20
CA GLU A 70 10.18 -9.04 5.95
C GLU A 70 11.23 -9.05 7.06
N THR A 71 11.63 -7.85 7.52
CA THR A 71 12.55 -7.71 8.66
C THR A 71 11.93 -8.30 9.93
N LEU A 72 10.65 -7.99 10.18
CA LEU A 72 9.93 -8.53 11.33
C LEU A 72 9.86 -10.05 11.30
N ASP A 73 9.53 -10.61 10.14
CA ASP A 73 9.38 -12.06 9.95
C ASP A 73 10.70 -12.84 10.16
N THR A 74 11.83 -12.19 9.86
CA THR A 74 13.15 -12.80 9.98
C THR A 74 13.87 -12.46 11.29
N THR A 75 13.28 -11.61 12.14
CA THR A 75 13.86 -11.22 13.41
C THR A 75 13.66 -12.33 14.46
N PRO A 76 14.73 -12.76 15.17
CA PRO A 76 14.60 -13.74 16.24
C PRO A 76 13.65 -13.27 17.34
N SER A 77 12.92 -14.19 17.94
CA SER A 77 11.92 -13.90 18.97
C SER A 77 12.50 -13.27 20.25
N ASP A 78 13.80 -13.41 20.50
CA ASP A 78 14.49 -12.80 21.64
C ASP A 78 14.86 -11.33 21.42
N ARG A 79 14.65 -10.81 20.21
CA ARG A 79 14.92 -9.41 19.87
C ARG A 79 13.63 -8.58 19.91
N ALA A 80 13.04 -8.51 21.11
CA ALA A 80 11.78 -7.80 21.33
C ALA A 80 11.86 -6.31 20.93
N ASP A 81 13.01 -5.68 21.11
CA ASP A 81 13.28 -4.29 20.73
C ASP A 81 13.07 -4.05 19.23
N ILE A 82 13.63 -4.92 18.39
CA ILE A 82 13.50 -4.83 16.93
C ILE A 82 12.07 -5.15 16.48
N ILE A 83 11.45 -6.16 17.11
CA ILE A 83 10.08 -6.56 16.82
C ILE A 83 9.11 -5.40 17.08
N GLU A 84 9.23 -4.75 18.23
CA GLU A 84 8.39 -3.60 18.57
C GLU A 84 8.60 -2.43 17.62
N GLU A 85 9.85 -2.12 17.27
CA GLU A 85 10.19 -1.07 16.33
C GLU A 85 9.56 -1.34 14.95
N CYS A 86 9.69 -2.56 14.44
CA CYS A 86 9.10 -2.94 13.15
C CYS A 86 7.57 -2.83 13.17
N ARG A 87 6.93 -3.29 14.23
CA ARG A 87 5.47 -3.18 14.38
C ARG A 87 5.00 -1.74 14.41
N LEU A 88 5.71 -0.88 15.14
CA LEU A 88 5.42 0.54 15.20
C LEU A 88 5.55 1.18 13.81
N ARG A 89 6.64 0.91 13.12
CA ARG A 89 6.88 1.44 11.78
C ARG A 89 5.79 1.03 10.79
N ILE A 90 5.39 -0.23 10.79
CA ILE A 90 4.31 -0.73 9.94
C ILE A 90 3.01 0.02 10.24
N ALA A 91 2.65 0.14 11.53
CA ALA A 91 1.44 0.83 11.94
C ALA A 91 1.44 2.30 11.49
N VAL A 92 2.57 2.99 11.62
CA VAL A 92 2.72 4.37 11.17
C VAL A 92 2.59 4.49 9.66
N TYR A 93 3.26 3.62 8.91
CA TYR A 93 3.23 3.66 7.44
C TYR A 93 1.84 3.37 6.88
N GLU A 94 1.10 2.47 7.50
CA GLU A 94 -0.27 2.13 7.08
C GLU A 94 -1.24 3.31 7.18
N GLU A 95 -0.95 4.32 7.99
CA GLU A 95 -1.76 5.55 8.08
C GLU A 95 -1.78 6.34 6.77
N PHE A 96 -0.79 6.15 5.89
CA PHE A 96 -0.58 6.95 4.69
C PHE A 96 -1.04 6.28 3.40
N VAL A 97 -1.57 5.07 3.48
CA VAL A 97 -2.09 4.34 2.31
C VAL A 97 -3.48 3.80 2.63
N PRO A 98 -4.34 3.67 1.60
CA PRO A 98 -5.62 3.00 1.80
C PRO A 98 -5.40 1.55 2.24
N LYS A 99 -6.30 1.06 3.09
CA LYS A 99 -6.27 -0.33 3.52
C LYS A 99 -6.36 -1.25 2.30
N MET A 100 -5.49 -2.26 2.25
CA MET A 100 -5.55 -3.25 1.18
C MET A 100 -6.86 -4.03 1.23
N MET A 101 -7.39 -4.36 0.06
CA MET A 101 -8.62 -5.14 -0.06
C MET A 101 -8.42 -6.55 0.52
N GLU A 102 -9.39 -6.99 1.31
CA GLU A 102 -9.45 -8.35 1.81
C GLU A 102 -10.09 -9.29 0.77
N ALA A 103 -10.01 -10.60 1.00
CA ALA A 103 -10.52 -11.60 0.07
C ALA A 103 -11.97 -11.34 -0.37
N ASP A 104 -12.85 -11.01 0.56
CA ASP A 104 -14.27 -10.76 0.26
C ASP A 104 -14.46 -9.60 -0.71
N ALA A 105 -13.73 -8.52 -0.52
CA ALA A 105 -13.79 -7.34 -1.38
C ALA A 105 -13.22 -7.65 -2.76
N ILE A 106 -12.13 -8.42 -2.83
CA ILE A 106 -11.51 -8.85 -4.09
C ILE A 106 -12.48 -9.75 -4.87
N GLU A 107 -13.12 -10.71 -4.22
CA GLU A 107 -14.11 -11.59 -4.84
C GLU A 107 -15.28 -10.80 -5.44
N ALA A 108 -15.77 -9.79 -4.73
CA ALA A 108 -16.83 -8.93 -5.22
C ALA A 108 -16.41 -8.20 -6.51
N VAL A 109 -15.19 -7.69 -6.56
CA VAL A 109 -14.65 -7.00 -7.74
C VAL A 109 -14.45 -7.99 -8.90
N ILE A 110 -13.99 -9.21 -8.63
CA ILE A 110 -13.86 -10.26 -9.66
C ILE A 110 -15.23 -10.57 -10.25
N LYS A 111 -16.25 -10.75 -9.42
CA LYS A 111 -17.63 -11.00 -9.87
C LYS A 111 -18.17 -9.87 -10.73
N GLU A 112 -17.87 -8.63 -10.35
CA GLU A 112 -18.23 -7.43 -11.13
C GLU A 112 -17.57 -7.48 -12.52
N ALA A 113 -16.27 -7.81 -12.58
CA ALA A 113 -15.55 -7.96 -13.85
C ALA A 113 -16.14 -9.06 -14.73
N LEU A 114 -16.51 -10.19 -14.14
CA LEU A 114 -17.14 -11.30 -14.85
C LEU A 114 -18.50 -10.87 -15.43
N THR A 115 -19.27 -10.11 -14.67
CA THR A 115 -20.57 -9.59 -15.12
C THR A 115 -20.40 -8.63 -16.29
N GLU A 116 -19.42 -7.73 -16.24
CA GLU A 116 -19.11 -6.80 -17.33
C GLU A 116 -18.73 -7.55 -18.62
N LEU A 117 -18.03 -8.69 -18.50
CA LEU A 117 -17.60 -9.50 -19.62
C LEU A 117 -18.66 -10.52 -20.08
N GLY A 118 -19.75 -10.67 -19.32
CA GLY A 118 -20.79 -11.65 -19.61
C GLY A 118 -20.34 -13.09 -19.41
N ILE A 119 -19.36 -13.34 -18.56
CA ILE A 119 -18.82 -14.68 -18.27
C ILE A 119 -19.52 -15.25 -17.03
N GLU A 120 -20.25 -16.34 -17.18
CA GLU A 120 -20.92 -17.02 -16.06
C GLU A 120 -20.02 -18.07 -15.40
N ALA A 121 -19.27 -18.83 -16.23
CA ALA A 121 -18.40 -19.91 -15.76
C ALA A 121 -16.97 -19.66 -16.29
N PRO A 122 -16.13 -18.93 -15.54
CA PRO A 122 -14.80 -18.60 -16.01
C PRO A 122 -13.90 -19.83 -16.09
N THR A 123 -13.06 -19.87 -17.14
CA THR A 123 -12.06 -20.92 -17.33
C THR A 123 -10.67 -20.29 -17.37
N ALA A 124 -9.62 -21.11 -17.29
CA ALA A 124 -8.24 -20.64 -17.39
C ALA A 124 -7.96 -19.87 -18.69
N LYS A 125 -8.70 -20.17 -19.76
CA LYS A 125 -8.60 -19.47 -21.05
C LYS A 125 -9.11 -18.04 -20.99
N ASP A 126 -10.04 -17.74 -20.06
CA ASP A 126 -10.63 -16.43 -19.89
C ASP A 126 -9.78 -15.50 -19.04
N LYS A 127 -8.73 -16.02 -18.37
CA LYS A 127 -7.89 -15.29 -17.45
C LYS A 127 -7.37 -13.97 -18.04
N GLY A 128 -6.87 -13.98 -19.27
CA GLY A 128 -6.35 -12.79 -19.93
C GLY A 128 -7.38 -11.69 -20.10
N LYS A 129 -8.60 -12.05 -20.49
CA LYS A 129 -9.72 -11.11 -20.64
C LYS A 129 -10.16 -10.54 -19.30
N ILE A 130 -10.29 -11.42 -18.31
CA ILE A 130 -10.70 -11.05 -16.96
C ILE A 130 -9.68 -10.08 -16.36
N MET A 131 -8.39 -10.39 -16.47
CA MET A 131 -7.32 -9.56 -15.92
C MET A 131 -7.27 -8.17 -16.55
N LYS A 132 -7.59 -8.00 -17.82
CA LYS A 132 -7.66 -6.69 -18.47
C LYS A 132 -8.70 -5.76 -17.83
N VAL A 133 -9.84 -6.32 -17.43
CA VAL A 133 -10.92 -5.56 -16.76
C VAL A 133 -10.63 -5.41 -15.28
N LEU A 134 -10.08 -6.46 -14.66
CA LEU A 134 -9.86 -6.54 -13.22
C LEU A 134 -8.68 -5.67 -12.74
N MET A 135 -7.56 -5.67 -13.47
CA MET A 135 -6.34 -4.96 -13.04
C MET A 135 -6.56 -3.48 -12.73
N PRO A 136 -7.26 -2.69 -13.58
CA PRO A 136 -7.51 -1.28 -13.23
C PRO A 136 -8.30 -1.10 -11.95
N LYS A 137 -9.11 -2.09 -11.56
CA LYS A 137 -9.94 -2.04 -10.35
C LYS A 137 -9.18 -2.37 -9.08
N VAL A 138 -8.13 -3.21 -9.18
CA VAL A 138 -7.38 -3.73 -8.02
C VAL A 138 -5.93 -3.26 -7.94
N LYS A 139 -5.38 -2.70 -9.01
CA LYS A 139 -3.99 -2.25 -9.05
C LYS A 139 -3.71 -1.23 -7.95
N GLY A 140 -2.73 -1.54 -7.12
CA GLY A 140 -2.37 -0.70 -5.98
C GLY A 140 -3.36 -0.76 -4.81
N LYS A 141 -4.46 -1.53 -4.92
CA LYS A 141 -5.51 -1.66 -3.88
C LYS A 141 -5.57 -3.06 -3.29
N ALA A 142 -5.07 -4.05 -4.01
CA ALA A 142 -5.08 -5.45 -3.59
C ALA A 142 -3.75 -6.12 -3.90
N ASP A 143 -3.40 -7.17 -3.13
CA ASP A 143 -2.23 -7.99 -3.40
C ASP A 143 -2.49 -8.82 -4.67
N GLY A 144 -1.65 -8.64 -5.70
CA GLY A 144 -1.77 -9.37 -6.97
C GLY A 144 -1.74 -10.88 -6.80
N LYS A 145 -0.98 -11.39 -5.84
CA LYS A 145 -0.91 -12.82 -5.54
C LYS A 145 -2.25 -13.35 -5.04
N LEU A 146 -2.88 -12.62 -4.11
CA LEU A 146 -4.19 -12.97 -3.58
C LEU A 146 -5.26 -12.89 -4.66
N VAL A 147 -5.22 -11.86 -5.51
CA VAL A 147 -6.15 -11.72 -6.66
C VAL A 147 -6.04 -12.93 -7.58
N ASN A 148 -4.82 -13.35 -7.93
CA ASN A 148 -4.59 -14.53 -8.77
C ASN A 148 -5.11 -15.81 -8.13
N GLN A 149 -4.89 -16.00 -6.84
CA GLN A 149 -5.37 -17.18 -6.11
C GLN A 149 -6.89 -17.25 -6.10
N LEU A 150 -7.55 -16.13 -5.81
CA LEU A 150 -9.02 -16.07 -5.77
C LEU A 150 -9.63 -16.25 -7.14
N LEU A 151 -9.05 -15.65 -8.18
CA LEU A 151 -9.52 -15.81 -9.55
C LEU A 151 -9.35 -17.26 -10.02
N SER A 152 -8.19 -17.87 -9.78
CA SER A 152 -7.92 -19.26 -10.15
C SER A 152 -8.87 -20.24 -9.45
N GLY A 153 -9.26 -19.94 -8.22
CA GLY A 153 -10.24 -20.73 -7.47
C GLY A 153 -11.65 -20.69 -8.04
N MET A 154 -11.96 -19.71 -8.89
CA MET A 154 -13.25 -19.56 -9.55
C MET A 154 -13.32 -20.27 -10.91
N PHE A 155 -12.20 -20.73 -11.46
CA PHE A 155 -12.16 -21.42 -12.73
C PHE A 155 -12.82 -22.80 -12.65
N VAL A 156 -13.57 -23.10 -13.67
CA VAL A 156 -14.28 -24.36 -13.79
C VAL A 156 -13.47 -25.38 -14.58
#